data_6f90583b42b76559af98616fc64c7b49
#
_entry.id   6f90583b42b76559af98616fc64c7b49
#
_cell.length_a   1.000
_cell.length_b   1.000
_cell.length_c   1.000
_cell.angle_alpha   90.00
_cell.angle_beta   90.00
_cell.angle_gamma   90.00
#
_symmetry.space_group_name_H-M   'P 1'
#
loop_
_entity.id
_entity.type
_entity.pdbx_description
1 polymer ?
#
loop_
_entity_poly.entity_id
_entity_poly.type
_entity_poly.pdbx_seq_one_letter_code
_entity_poly.pdbx_strand_id
1 'polypeptide(L)'
;MTEEIIRRLREKGCKITPQRRAVIQSLINFDKFPTAAEVFNDIRLSNPDLGLDTVYRNLNLLVDIGVVNQISLPGKDTKVFELALGAHHHHLICISCGDANCLNYCPVDEKGLQKAAGSGFEIVGHSLELYGYCKKCRNRKTGVTP
;
A
#
# COMPACT_ATOMS: atom_id res chain seq x y z
N MET A 1 10.57 -1.04 13.58
CA MET A 1 9.67 -0.58 12.48
C MET A 1 9.30 0.89 12.64
N THR A 2 8.64 1.32 13.71
CA THR A 2 8.25 2.74 13.95
C THR A 2 9.44 3.70 13.88
N GLU A 3 10.56 3.36 14.50
CA GLU A 3 11.76 4.21 14.51
C GLU A 3 12.36 4.40 13.11
N GLU A 4 12.33 3.39 12.27
CA GLU A 4 12.80 3.47 10.87
C GLU A 4 11.95 4.46 10.06
N ILE A 5 10.63 4.41 10.23
CA ILE A 5 9.71 5.34 9.57
C ILE A 5 9.96 6.77 10.05
N ILE A 6 10.12 6.96 11.37
CA ILE A 6 10.43 8.26 11.97
C ILE A 6 11.75 8.81 11.46
N ARG A 7 12.77 7.97 11.34
CA ARG A 7 14.06 8.35 10.77
C ARG A 7 13.90 8.87 9.33
N ARG A 8 13.20 8.12 8.46
CA ARG A 8 12.93 8.55 7.08
C ARG A 8 12.15 9.86 7.00
N LEU A 9 11.17 10.06 7.87
CA LEU A 9 10.44 11.32 7.97
C LEU A 9 11.37 12.49 8.30
N ARG A 10 12.26 12.32 9.27
CA ARG A 10 13.25 13.37 9.66
C ARG A 10 14.22 13.67 8.52
N GLU A 11 14.73 12.65 7.84
CA GLU A 11 15.63 12.80 6.68
C GLU A 11 14.97 13.59 5.53
N LYS A 12 13.65 13.49 5.41
CA LYS A 12 12.85 14.26 4.44
C LYS A 12 12.37 15.62 4.98
N GLY A 13 12.83 16.03 6.16
CA GLY A 13 12.45 17.31 6.77
C GLY A 13 11.00 17.37 7.28
N CYS A 14 10.34 16.23 7.45
CA CYS A 14 8.96 16.17 7.90
C CYS A 14 8.87 16.23 9.42
N LYS A 15 7.97 17.07 9.93
CA LYS A 15 7.67 17.13 11.36
C LYS A 15 6.98 15.84 11.83
N ILE A 16 7.35 15.40 13.02
CA ILE A 16 6.73 14.25 13.69
C ILE A 16 5.63 14.76 14.62
N THR A 17 4.40 14.76 14.12
CA THR A 17 3.22 15.17 14.90
C THR A 17 2.58 13.95 15.59
N PRO A 18 1.82 14.17 16.71
CA PRO A 18 1.07 13.08 17.35
C PRO A 18 0.09 12.37 16.39
N GLN A 19 -0.59 13.12 15.54
CA GLN A 19 -1.51 12.56 14.53
C GLN A 19 -0.79 11.67 13.52
N ARG A 20 0.39 12.10 13.05
CA ARG A 20 1.22 11.30 12.13
C ARG A 20 1.70 10.02 12.78
N ARG A 21 2.10 10.07 14.06
CA ARG A 21 2.45 8.87 14.82
C ARG A 21 1.27 7.91 14.94
N ALA A 22 0.06 8.42 15.21
CA ALA A 22 -1.15 7.60 15.30
C ALA A 22 -1.45 6.88 13.98
N VAL A 23 -1.37 7.56 12.84
CA VAL A 23 -1.56 6.97 11.51
C VAL A 23 -0.51 5.88 11.24
N ILE A 24 0.77 6.14 11.52
CA ILE A 24 1.84 5.16 11.33
C ILE A 24 1.62 3.93 12.22
N GLN A 25 1.29 4.14 13.49
CA GLN A 25 1.06 3.03 14.42
C GLN A 25 -0.14 2.18 13.99
N SER A 26 -1.21 2.81 13.52
CA SER A 26 -2.36 2.11 12.97
C SER A 26 -1.96 1.23 11.78
N LEU A 27 -1.23 1.78 10.81
CA LEU A 27 -0.75 1.01 9.65
C LEU A 27 0.11 -0.21 10.05
N ILE A 28 0.91 -0.09 11.12
CA ILE A 28 1.73 -1.19 11.64
C ILE A 28 0.88 -2.30 12.24
N ASN A 29 -0.24 -1.94 12.86
CA ASN A 29 -1.11 -2.87 13.59
C ASN A 29 -2.06 -3.66 12.67
N PHE A 30 -2.28 -3.19 11.44
CA PHE A 30 -3.13 -3.92 10.49
C PHE A 30 -2.40 -5.13 9.89
N ASP A 31 -3.04 -6.29 9.95
CA ASP A 31 -2.58 -7.51 9.27
C ASP A 31 -2.81 -7.49 7.75
N LYS A 32 -3.67 -6.59 7.29
CA LYS A 32 -4.03 -6.39 5.88
C LYS A 32 -3.72 -4.95 5.48
N PHE A 33 -3.79 -4.66 4.19
CA PHE A 33 -3.66 -3.30 3.70
C PHE A 33 -4.95 -2.52 3.96
N PRO A 34 -4.95 -1.57 4.91
CA PRO A 34 -6.16 -0.84 5.27
C PRO A 34 -6.49 0.25 4.25
N THR A 35 -7.76 0.62 4.21
CA THR A 35 -8.24 1.87 3.61
C THR A 35 -8.02 3.04 4.57
N ALA A 36 -8.09 4.27 4.06
CA ALA A 36 -8.03 5.46 4.91
C ALA A 36 -9.18 5.50 5.96
N ALA A 37 -10.36 5.01 5.59
CA ALA A 37 -11.50 4.91 6.50
C ALA A 37 -11.25 3.91 7.64
N GLU A 38 -10.62 2.77 7.36
CA GLU A 38 -10.25 1.79 8.39
C GLU A 38 -9.20 2.36 9.34
N VAL A 39 -8.16 3.03 8.82
CA VAL A 39 -7.18 3.73 9.63
C VAL A 39 -7.85 4.81 10.51
N PHE A 40 -8.75 5.61 9.95
CA PHE A 40 -9.50 6.61 10.70
C PHE A 40 -10.33 5.96 11.82
N ASN A 41 -11.06 4.89 11.54
CA ASN A 41 -11.86 4.20 12.54
C ASN A 41 -11.03 3.59 13.68
N ASP A 42 -9.82 3.11 13.38
CA ASP A 42 -8.90 2.58 14.37
C ASP A 42 -8.40 3.65 15.36
N ILE A 43 -8.06 4.84 14.86
CA ILE A 43 -7.40 5.88 15.66
C ILE A 43 -8.34 6.92 16.28
N ARG A 44 -9.59 7.07 15.79
CA ARG A 44 -10.50 8.14 16.20
C ARG A 44 -10.88 8.13 17.68
N LEU A 45 -10.94 6.95 18.32
CA LEU A 45 -11.31 6.82 19.72
C LEU A 45 -10.23 7.41 20.65
N SER A 46 -8.96 7.24 20.26
CA SER A 46 -7.82 7.79 21.00
C SER A 46 -7.43 9.21 20.57
N ASN A 47 -7.98 9.67 19.44
CA ASN A 47 -7.68 10.97 18.83
C ASN A 47 -8.97 11.64 18.36
N PRO A 48 -9.87 12.08 19.28
CA PRO A 48 -11.21 12.56 18.93
C PRO A 48 -11.23 13.80 18.03
N ASP A 49 -10.18 14.62 18.08
CA ASP A 49 -10.04 15.84 17.26
C ASP A 49 -9.47 15.57 15.86
N LEU A 50 -9.15 14.31 15.54
CA LEU A 50 -8.57 13.94 14.26
C LEU A 50 -9.69 13.60 13.26
N GLY A 51 -9.73 14.35 12.15
CA GLY A 51 -10.68 14.11 11.07
C GLY A 51 -10.13 13.18 9.99
N LEU A 52 -11.03 12.65 9.15
CA LEU A 52 -10.67 11.80 8.02
C LEU A 52 -9.73 12.52 7.02
N ASP A 53 -9.93 13.81 6.79
CA ASP A 53 -9.05 14.63 5.93
C ASP A 53 -7.61 14.66 6.44
N THR A 54 -7.42 14.70 7.76
CA THR A 54 -6.10 14.65 8.38
C THR A 54 -5.45 13.27 8.15
N VAL A 55 -6.22 12.18 8.21
CA VAL A 55 -5.73 10.83 7.87
C VAL A 55 -5.25 10.80 6.43
N TYR A 56 -6.07 11.25 5.47
CA TYR A 56 -5.70 11.31 4.06
C TYR A 56 -4.43 12.15 3.81
N ARG A 57 -4.34 13.33 4.41
CA ARG A 57 -3.14 14.18 4.28
C ARG A 57 -1.88 13.48 4.79
N ASN A 58 -1.97 12.78 5.91
CA ASN A 58 -0.83 12.03 6.43
C ASN A 58 -0.48 10.82 5.57
N LEU A 59 -1.47 10.05 5.10
CA LEU A 59 -1.24 8.93 4.18
C LEU A 59 -0.59 9.40 2.88
N ASN A 60 -1.10 10.47 2.27
CA ASN A 60 -0.52 11.04 1.04
C ASN A 60 0.92 11.50 1.25
N LEU A 61 1.22 12.18 2.37
CA LEU A 61 2.60 12.54 2.69
C LEU A 61 3.51 11.31 2.80
N LEU A 62 3.04 10.26 3.48
CA LEU A 62 3.80 9.01 3.63
C LEU A 62 4.04 8.30 2.29
N VAL A 63 3.09 8.41 1.37
CA VAL A 63 3.24 7.94 -0.02
C VAL A 63 4.28 8.77 -0.77
N ASP A 64 4.19 10.09 -0.71
CA ASP A 64 5.11 11.02 -1.40
C ASP A 64 6.57 10.83 -0.98
N ILE A 65 6.81 10.50 0.28
CA ILE A 65 8.16 10.23 0.79
C ILE A 65 8.59 8.76 0.65
N GLY A 66 7.76 7.90 0.05
CA GLY A 66 8.08 6.51 -0.22
C GLY A 66 8.08 5.58 1.01
N VAL A 67 7.39 5.96 2.08
CA VAL A 67 7.24 5.14 3.31
C VAL A 67 6.01 4.25 3.23
N VAL A 68 5.02 4.66 2.43
CA VAL A 68 3.78 3.93 2.21
C VAL A 68 3.56 3.75 0.71
N ASN A 69 3.13 2.59 0.30
CA ASN A 69 2.59 2.32 -1.03
C ASN A 69 1.08 2.51 -1.02
N GLN A 70 0.55 3.13 -2.08
CA GLN A 70 -0.87 3.23 -2.33
C GLN A 70 -1.25 2.27 -3.45
N ILE A 71 -2.20 1.39 -3.19
CA ILE A 71 -2.66 0.37 -4.13
C ILE A 71 -4.11 0.69 -4.49
N SER A 72 -4.39 0.83 -5.78
CA SER A 72 -5.74 1.04 -6.30
C SER A 72 -6.43 -0.29 -6.53
N LEU A 73 -7.66 -0.44 -6.03
CA LEU A 73 -8.43 -1.65 -6.24
C LEU A 73 -9.21 -1.54 -7.56
N PRO A 74 -9.05 -2.48 -8.52
CA PRO A 74 -9.74 -2.44 -9.79
C PRO A 74 -11.27 -2.40 -9.63
N GLY A 75 -11.91 -1.50 -10.35
CA GLY A 75 -13.37 -1.33 -10.31
C GLY A 75 -13.94 -0.73 -9.03
N LYS A 76 -13.08 -0.18 -8.18
CA LYS A 76 -13.46 0.52 -6.94
C LYS A 76 -12.70 1.83 -6.83
N ASP A 77 -13.37 2.89 -6.36
CA ASP A 77 -12.72 4.16 -6.02
C ASP A 77 -11.93 4.08 -4.71
N THR A 78 -11.76 2.88 -4.17
CA THR A 78 -11.13 2.62 -2.90
C THR A 78 -9.65 2.31 -3.10
N LYS A 79 -8.81 2.97 -2.31
CA LYS A 79 -7.38 2.73 -2.23
C LYS A 79 -7.04 2.09 -0.89
N VAL A 80 -6.08 1.17 -0.91
CA VAL A 80 -5.51 0.59 0.29
C VAL A 80 -4.04 1.00 0.43
N PHE A 81 -3.53 0.96 1.64
CA PHE A 81 -2.21 1.48 1.98
C PHE A 81 -1.35 0.40 2.63
N GLU A 82 -0.09 0.33 2.24
CA GLU A 82 0.88 -0.62 2.73
C GLU A 82 2.16 0.09 3.17
N LEU A 83 2.76 -0.34 4.26
CA LEU A 83 4.09 0.13 4.67
C LEU A 83 5.17 -0.40 3.73
N ALA A 84 5.88 0.49 3.04
CA ALA A 84 6.92 0.19 2.06
C ALA A 84 8.31 0.03 2.71
N LEU A 85 8.41 -0.81 3.75
CA LEU A 85 9.65 -1.01 4.52
C LEU A 85 10.39 -2.31 4.16
N GLY A 86 9.81 -3.11 3.28
CA GLY A 86 10.34 -4.40 2.89
C GLY A 86 11.25 -4.38 1.66
N ALA A 87 11.74 -5.56 1.30
CA ALA A 87 12.38 -5.79 0.02
C ALA A 87 11.40 -5.55 -1.14
N HIS A 88 11.93 -5.36 -2.34
CA HIS A 88 11.12 -5.26 -3.55
C HIS A 88 10.16 -6.45 -3.67
N HIS A 89 8.88 -6.17 -3.80
CA HIS A 89 7.81 -7.15 -3.96
C HIS A 89 6.69 -6.60 -4.83
N HIS A 90 5.76 -7.46 -5.20
CA HIS A 90 4.60 -7.13 -6.01
C HIS A 90 3.32 -7.54 -5.28
N HIS A 91 2.17 -7.24 -5.86
CA HIS A 91 0.89 -7.47 -5.22
C HIS A 91 -0.03 -8.38 -6.03
N LEU A 92 -0.72 -9.26 -5.30
CA LEU A 92 -1.84 -10.06 -5.79
C LEU A 92 -3.12 -9.44 -5.25
N ILE A 93 -4.01 -8.97 -6.12
CA ILE A 93 -5.21 -8.24 -5.72
C ILE A 93 -6.45 -9.03 -6.15
N CYS A 94 -7.31 -9.35 -5.19
CA CYS A 94 -8.60 -9.96 -5.49
C CYS A 94 -9.59 -8.90 -5.96
N ILE A 95 -10.03 -8.99 -7.21
CA ILE A 95 -10.98 -8.02 -7.79
C ILE A 95 -12.41 -8.15 -7.22
N SER A 96 -12.71 -9.22 -6.50
CA SER A 96 -14.02 -9.45 -5.90
C SER A 96 -14.14 -8.84 -4.49
N CYS A 97 -13.20 -9.16 -3.58
CA CYS A 97 -13.25 -8.69 -2.19
C CYS A 97 -12.25 -7.58 -1.86
N GLY A 98 -11.31 -7.27 -2.76
CA GLY A 98 -10.26 -6.27 -2.53
C GLY A 98 -9.11 -6.76 -1.65
N ASP A 99 -9.08 -8.06 -1.30
CA ASP A 99 -7.96 -8.62 -0.53
C ASP A 99 -6.67 -8.51 -1.33
N ALA A 100 -5.62 -7.98 -0.71
CA ALA A 100 -4.33 -7.76 -1.35
C ALA A 100 -3.24 -8.48 -0.55
N ASN A 101 -2.38 -9.20 -1.25
CA ASN A 101 -1.29 -9.99 -0.68
C ASN A 101 0.01 -9.69 -1.39
N CYS A 102 1.14 -9.84 -0.68
CA CYS A 102 2.46 -9.68 -1.27
C CYS A 102 2.85 -10.90 -2.12
N LEU A 103 3.42 -10.63 -3.27
CA LEU A 103 4.14 -11.59 -4.09
C LEU A 103 5.64 -11.31 -3.95
N ASN A 104 6.34 -12.12 -3.16
CA ASN A 104 7.78 -11.98 -2.90
C ASN A 104 8.66 -12.54 -4.04
N TYR A 105 8.17 -12.43 -5.25
CA TYR A 105 8.85 -12.87 -6.47
C TYR A 105 8.68 -11.79 -7.54
N CYS A 106 9.78 -11.42 -8.19
CA CYS A 106 9.76 -10.48 -9.32
C CYS A 106 9.94 -11.25 -10.64
N PRO A 107 8.91 -11.30 -11.49
CA PRO A 107 9.00 -11.94 -12.80
C PRO A 107 9.59 -11.01 -13.86
N VAL A 108 9.92 -9.77 -13.53
CA VAL A 108 10.38 -8.75 -14.47
C VAL A 108 11.86 -8.95 -14.80
N ASP A 109 12.18 -9.16 -16.07
CA ASP A 109 13.56 -9.16 -16.58
C ASP A 109 14.02 -7.72 -16.87
N GLU A 110 14.58 -7.06 -15.86
CA GLU A 110 15.06 -5.67 -16.00
C GLU A 110 16.16 -5.52 -17.05
N LYS A 111 17.04 -6.51 -17.21
CA LYS A 111 18.12 -6.47 -18.20
C LYS A 111 17.56 -6.55 -19.62
N GLY A 112 16.62 -7.45 -19.86
CA GLY A 112 15.92 -7.57 -21.14
C GLY A 112 15.14 -6.31 -21.49
N LEU A 113 14.44 -5.72 -20.51
CA LEU A 113 13.69 -4.48 -20.68
C LEU A 113 14.62 -3.28 -20.96
N GLN A 114 15.74 -3.16 -20.25
CA GLN A 114 16.73 -2.10 -20.50
C GLN A 114 17.32 -2.20 -21.91
N LYS A 115 17.61 -3.42 -22.37
CA LYS A 115 18.07 -3.68 -23.73
C LYS A 115 17.02 -3.27 -24.77
N ALA A 116 15.76 -3.59 -24.53
CA ALA A 116 14.66 -3.23 -25.42
C ALA A 116 14.37 -1.72 -25.41
N ALA A 117 14.54 -1.05 -24.29
CA ALA A 117 14.39 0.41 -24.18
C ALA A 117 15.50 1.19 -24.92
N GLY A 118 16.67 0.59 -25.12
CA GLY A 118 17.80 1.20 -25.77
C GLY A 118 18.58 2.18 -24.89
N SER A 119 19.59 2.80 -25.49
CA SER A 119 20.52 3.70 -24.77
C SER A 119 19.93 5.06 -24.43
N GLY A 120 18.81 5.44 -25.03
CA GLY A 120 18.14 6.72 -24.80
C GLY A 120 17.20 6.74 -23.59
N PHE A 121 17.02 5.62 -22.91
CA PHE A 121 16.12 5.50 -21.76
C PHE A 121 16.75 4.66 -20.65
N GLU A 122 16.81 5.20 -19.45
CA GLU A 122 17.28 4.52 -18.26
C GLU A 122 16.08 4.04 -17.43
N ILE A 123 15.95 2.72 -17.23
CA ILE A 123 14.92 2.15 -16.37
C ILE A 123 15.41 2.17 -14.93
N VAL A 124 14.73 2.91 -14.07
CA VAL A 124 15.08 3.07 -12.65
C VAL A 124 14.18 2.28 -11.70
N GLY A 125 13.13 1.65 -12.22
CA GLY A 125 12.21 0.85 -11.41
C GLY A 125 11.00 0.38 -12.20
N HIS A 126 10.19 -0.44 -11.54
CA HIS A 126 8.92 -0.91 -12.08
C HIS A 126 7.93 -1.19 -10.94
N SER A 127 6.66 -1.25 -11.28
CA SER A 127 5.59 -1.77 -10.42
C SER A 127 4.81 -2.85 -11.15
N LEU A 128 4.38 -3.88 -10.42
CA LEU A 128 3.56 -4.96 -10.98
C LEU A 128 2.47 -5.32 -9.97
N GLU A 129 1.25 -5.31 -10.45
CA GLU A 129 0.08 -5.78 -9.74
C GLU A 129 -0.61 -6.86 -10.56
N LEU A 130 -0.94 -7.97 -9.92
CA LEU A 130 -1.66 -9.07 -10.55
C LEU A 130 -3.09 -9.12 -10.01
N TYR A 131 -4.05 -9.13 -10.88
CA TYR A 131 -5.46 -9.13 -10.56
C TYR A 131 -6.08 -10.51 -10.78
N GLY A 132 -6.90 -10.95 -9.83
CA GLY A 132 -7.54 -12.26 -9.90
C GLY A 132 -8.56 -12.46 -8.81
N TYR A 133 -8.74 -13.70 -8.40
CA TYR A 133 -9.69 -14.08 -7.34
C TYR A 133 -8.95 -14.86 -6.26
N CYS A 134 -9.08 -14.43 -5.01
CA CYS A 134 -8.59 -15.19 -3.86
C CYS A 134 -9.35 -16.52 -3.73
N LYS A 135 -8.80 -17.45 -2.94
CA LYS A 135 -9.38 -18.78 -2.73
C LYS A 135 -10.87 -18.74 -2.35
N LYS A 136 -11.24 -17.83 -1.45
CA LYS A 136 -12.64 -17.66 -0.99
C LYS A 136 -13.57 -17.21 -2.11
N CYS A 137 -13.14 -16.22 -2.91
CA CYS A 137 -13.95 -15.65 -3.99
C CYS A 137 -14.01 -16.56 -5.21
N ARG A 138 -12.92 -17.27 -5.52
CA ARG A 138 -12.89 -18.27 -6.59
C ARG A 138 -13.88 -19.40 -6.31
N ASN A 139 -13.92 -19.92 -5.09
CA ASN A 139 -14.82 -20.98 -4.70
C ASN A 139 -16.30 -20.55 -4.71
N ARG A 140 -16.61 -19.29 -4.45
CA ARG A 140 -17.98 -18.75 -4.58
C ARG A 140 -18.45 -18.74 -6.04
N LYS A 141 -17.55 -18.48 -7.00
CA LYS A 141 -17.87 -18.55 -8.43
C LYS A 141 -18.11 -19.98 -8.92
N THR A 142 -17.36 -20.93 -8.38
CA THR A 142 -17.54 -22.37 -8.70
C THR A 142 -18.76 -22.99 -7.98
N GLY A 143 -19.26 -22.34 -6.93
CA GLY A 143 -20.49 -22.75 -6.20
C GLY A 143 -21.79 -22.31 -6.88
N VAL A 144 -21.75 -21.56 -7.98
CA VAL A 144 -22.89 -21.22 -8.84
C VAL A 144 -22.79 -22.09 -10.10
N THR A 145 -22.92 -23.38 -9.91
CA THR A 145 -23.28 -24.26 -11.01
C THR A 145 -24.74 -24.69 -10.79
N PRO A 146 -25.58 -24.57 -11.81
CA PRO A 146 -26.99 -24.87 -11.73
C PRO A 146 -27.27 -26.31 -11.37
#